data_1cec7438bbf5cc92720aa41493398d0c
#
_entry.id   1cec7438bbf5cc92720aa41493398d0c
#
_cell.length_a   1.000
_cell.length_b   1.000
_cell.length_c   1.000
_cell.angle_alpha   90.00
_cell.angle_beta   90.00
_cell.angle_gamma   90.00
#
_symmetry.space_group_name_H-M   'P 1'
#
loop_
_entity.id
_entity.type
_entity.pdbx_description
1 polymer ?
#
loop_
_entity_poly.entity_id
_entity_poly.type
_entity_poly.pdbx_seq_one_letter_code
_entity_poly.pdbx_strand_id
1 'polypeptide(L)'
;MQSNWYAVQVRTGSEKQLCEKIIQTVDAQLYTQCFVPFAEYLVKRDSVYQKRIRPLFPGYFFIITDQIEQVAAQITKIAQFKRILKSDNIFTPIEQEEADLIAGLYDEEYLVRISKGIIVDSRVIILSGPFQGREGMIRKIDRHRRTGLVEMSMMGRPLQVQIPLEIVEKI
;
A
#
# COMPACT_ATOMS: atom_id res chain seq x y z
N MET A 1 -0.81 21.17 11.11
CA MET A 1 -0.17 20.04 11.82
C MET A 1 -0.13 18.84 10.88
N GLN A 2 0.99 18.23 10.79
CA GLN A 2 1.15 17.02 9.99
C GLN A 2 0.62 15.84 10.82
N SER A 3 -0.51 15.27 10.42
CA SER A 3 -1.09 14.12 11.11
C SER A 3 -0.25 12.88 10.86
N ASN A 4 -0.02 12.08 11.88
CA ASN A 4 0.78 10.87 11.81
C ASN A 4 0.02 9.70 11.15
N TRP A 5 0.74 8.91 10.37
CA TRP A 5 0.24 7.67 9.77
C TRP A 5 0.61 6.46 10.61
N TYR A 6 -0.37 5.66 10.95
CA TYR A 6 -0.17 4.41 11.68
C TYR A 6 -0.57 3.23 10.83
N ALA A 7 0.32 2.24 10.75
CA ALA A 7 0.03 0.99 10.07
C ALA A 7 -0.78 0.06 10.98
N VAL A 8 -1.87 -0.46 10.45
CA VAL A 8 -2.74 -1.43 11.12
C VAL A 8 -2.51 -2.80 10.51
N GLN A 9 -2.08 -3.75 11.31
CA GLN A 9 -1.88 -5.12 10.89
C GLN A 9 -3.16 -5.94 11.10
N VAL A 10 -3.57 -6.64 10.06
CA VAL A 10 -4.74 -7.50 10.06
C VAL A 10 -4.42 -8.82 9.36
N ARG A 11 -5.34 -9.77 9.40
CA ARG A 11 -5.24 -10.97 8.60
C ARG A 11 -5.33 -10.60 7.11
N THR A 12 -4.42 -11.13 6.31
CA THR A 12 -4.43 -10.95 4.85
C THR A 12 -5.77 -11.41 4.27
N GLY A 13 -6.39 -10.54 3.47
CA GLY A 13 -7.74 -10.71 2.94
C GLY A 13 -8.83 -10.02 3.74
N SER A 14 -8.52 -9.50 4.94
CA SER A 14 -9.48 -8.80 5.81
C SER A 14 -9.28 -7.27 5.81
N GLU A 15 -8.38 -6.75 5.02
CA GLU A 15 -7.97 -5.34 5.05
C GLU A 15 -9.16 -4.40 4.80
N LYS A 16 -9.88 -4.62 3.71
CA LYS A 16 -11.03 -3.81 3.34
C LYS A 16 -12.15 -3.89 4.38
N GLN A 17 -12.52 -5.11 4.77
CA GLN A 17 -13.60 -5.35 5.72
C GLN A 17 -13.32 -4.68 7.07
N LEU A 18 -12.10 -4.82 7.60
CA LEU A 18 -11.75 -4.25 8.90
C LEU A 18 -11.57 -2.73 8.83
N CYS A 19 -11.04 -2.20 7.73
CA CYS A 19 -10.99 -0.76 7.50
C CYS A 19 -12.41 -0.16 7.48
N GLU A 20 -13.34 -0.75 6.74
CA GLU A 20 -14.74 -0.33 6.71
C GLU A 20 -15.40 -0.44 8.09
N LYS A 21 -15.08 -1.49 8.86
CA LYS A 21 -15.58 -1.65 10.23
C LYS A 21 -15.10 -0.54 11.15
N ILE A 22 -13.84 -0.13 11.04
CA ILE A 22 -13.30 1.01 11.79
C ILE A 22 -14.02 2.29 11.42
N ILE A 23 -14.21 2.56 10.13
CA ILE A 23 -14.93 3.75 9.65
C ILE A 23 -16.36 3.82 10.21
N GLN A 24 -17.03 2.68 10.35
CA GLN A 24 -18.39 2.60 10.88
C GLN A 24 -18.47 2.69 12.42
N THR A 25 -17.42 2.31 13.12
CA THR A 25 -17.46 2.07 14.58
C THR A 25 -16.69 3.12 15.38
N VAL A 26 -15.55 3.59 14.87
CA VAL A 26 -14.70 4.57 15.55
C VAL A 26 -15.23 5.98 15.29
N ASP A 27 -15.21 6.81 16.32
CA ASP A 27 -15.62 8.21 16.20
C ASP A 27 -14.80 8.92 15.11
N ALA A 28 -15.50 9.46 14.12
CA ALA A 28 -14.89 10.13 12.97
C ALA A 28 -14.09 11.39 13.35
N GLN A 29 -14.29 11.94 14.53
CA GLN A 29 -13.48 13.08 15.02
C GLN A 29 -12.09 12.68 15.50
N LEU A 30 -11.85 11.39 15.73
CA LEU A 30 -10.58 10.89 16.26
C LEU A 30 -9.52 10.64 15.18
N TYR A 31 -9.89 10.63 13.91
CA TYR A 31 -8.95 10.40 12.81
C TYR A 31 -9.30 11.23 11.58
N THR A 32 -8.30 11.52 10.76
CA THR A 32 -8.49 12.24 9.50
C THR A 32 -8.88 11.30 8.37
N GLN A 33 -8.19 10.16 8.28
CA GLN A 33 -8.42 9.14 7.25
C GLN A 33 -8.16 7.74 7.80
N CYS A 34 -8.92 6.77 7.28
CA CYS A 34 -8.67 5.35 7.43
C CYS A 34 -8.86 4.71 6.06
N PHE A 35 -7.82 4.09 5.50
CA PHE A 35 -7.87 3.62 4.12
C PHE A 35 -6.92 2.45 3.86
N VAL A 36 -7.29 1.66 2.84
CA VAL A 36 -6.46 0.60 2.28
C VAL A 36 -5.92 1.10 0.95
N PRO A 37 -4.60 1.24 0.76
CA PRO A 37 -4.07 1.43 -0.58
C PRO A 37 -4.22 0.14 -1.38
N PHE A 38 -4.92 0.22 -2.50
CA PHE A 38 -5.10 -0.88 -3.44
C PHE A 38 -4.19 -0.70 -4.66
N ALA A 39 -3.97 -1.78 -5.39
CA ALA A 39 -3.26 -1.76 -6.67
C ALA A 39 -4.06 -2.54 -7.72
N GLU A 40 -3.98 -2.07 -8.97
CA GLU A 40 -4.67 -2.59 -10.12
C GLU A 40 -3.76 -3.53 -10.91
N TYR A 41 -3.95 -4.84 -10.76
CA TYR A 41 -3.15 -5.85 -11.45
C TYR A 41 -3.83 -6.36 -12.72
N LEU A 42 -3.04 -6.74 -13.73
CA LEU A 42 -3.49 -7.47 -14.89
C LEU A 42 -3.23 -8.97 -14.68
N VAL A 43 -4.28 -9.74 -14.59
CA VAL A 43 -4.21 -11.20 -14.41
C VAL A 43 -4.72 -11.88 -15.67
N LYS A 44 -3.93 -12.80 -16.21
CA LYS A 44 -4.33 -13.60 -17.37
C LYS A 44 -5.22 -14.75 -16.91
N ARG A 45 -6.43 -14.80 -17.46
CA ARG A 45 -7.36 -15.91 -17.28
C ARG A 45 -7.97 -16.26 -18.64
N ASP A 46 -7.94 -17.55 -19.01
CA ASP A 46 -8.48 -18.04 -20.30
C ASP A 46 -7.96 -17.25 -21.50
N SER A 47 -6.65 -16.98 -21.52
CA SER A 47 -5.93 -16.19 -22.54
C SER A 47 -6.29 -14.71 -22.61
N VAL A 48 -7.14 -14.20 -21.74
CA VAL A 48 -7.53 -12.78 -21.65
C VAL A 48 -6.99 -12.15 -20.37
N TYR A 49 -6.46 -10.91 -20.48
CA TYR A 49 -6.06 -10.14 -19.31
C TYR A 49 -7.26 -9.44 -18.70
N GLN A 50 -7.42 -9.62 -17.41
CA GLN A 50 -8.47 -8.97 -16.60
C GLN A 50 -7.85 -8.14 -15.49
N LYS A 51 -8.44 -7.00 -15.21
CA LYS A 51 -8.04 -6.17 -14.08
C LYS A 51 -8.48 -6.80 -12.76
N ARG A 52 -7.57 -6.86 -11.80
CA ARG A 52 -7.82 -7.32 -10.44
C ARG A 52 -7.28 -6.28 -9.45
N ILE A 53 -8.13 -5.89 -8.52
CA ILE A 53 -7.77 -4.94 -7.47
C ILE A 53 -7.47 -5.73 -6.20
N ARG A 54 -6.28 -5.49 -5.64
CA ARG A 54 -5.81 -6.13 -4.40
C ARG A 54 -5.13 -5.09 -3.52
N PRO A 55 -5.10 -5.29 -2.18
CA PRO A 55 -4.30 -4.43 -1.31
C PRO A 55 -2.84 -4.37 -1.78
N LEU A 56 -2.28 -3.16 -1.79
CA LEU A 56 -0.86 -2.96 -2.12
C LEU A 56 0.04 -3.59 -1.07
N PHE A 57 -0.36 -3.48 0.21
CA PHE A 57 0.34 -4.07 1.35
C PHE A 57 -0.53 -5.16 1.99
N PRO A 58 -0.43 -6.43 1.53
CA PRO A 58 -1.23 -7.51 2.10
C PRO A 58 -1.06 -7.61 3.63
N GLY A 59 -2.17 -7.58 4.35
CA GLY A 59 -2.19 -7.63 5.81
C GLY A 59 -2.06 -6.29 6.51
N TYR A 60 -2.08 -5.17 5.78
CA TYR A 60 -1.94 -3.82 6.35
C TYR A 60 -2.88 -2.80 5.70
N PHE A 61 -3.30 -1.83 6.50
CA PHE A 61 -3.88 -0.58 6.04
C PHE A 61 -3.46 0.57 6.98
N PHE A 62 -3.90 1.79 6.73
CA PHE A 62 -3.40 2.96 7.43
C PHE A 62 -4.52 3.77 8.08
N ILE A 63 -4.19 4.35 9.22
CA ILE A 63 -5.00 5.36 9.91
C ILE A 63 -4.13 6.61 10.08
N ILE A 64 -4.69 7.77 9.71
CA ILE A 64 -4.05 9.06 9.89
C ILE A 64 -4.74 9.76 11.05
N THR A 65 -4.00 10.02 12.13
CA THR A 65 -4.55 10.60 13.35
C THR A 65 -3.47 11.24 14.23
N ASP A 66 -3.88 12.19 15.03
CA ASP A 66 -3.08 12.74 16.14
C ASP A 66 -3.54 12.17 17.50
N GLN A 67 -4.54 11.28 17.51
CA GLN A 67 -5.19 10.75 18.70
C GLN A 67 -5.19 9.23 18.73
N ILE A 68 -4.02 8.63 18.50
CA ILE A 68 -3.90 7.17 18.28
C ILE A 68 -4.35 6.35 19.50
N GLU A 69 -4.14 6.82 20.70
CA GLU A 69 -4.55 6.11 21.93
C GLU A 69 -6.08 5.99 22.02
N GLN A 70 -6.80 7.08 21.70
CA GLN A 70 -8.26 7.06 21.70
C GLN A 70 -8.81 6.17 20.56
N VAL A 71 -8.20 6.26 19.37
CA VAL A 71 -8.52 5.37 18.25
C VAL A 71 -8.30 3.91 18.63
N ALA A 72 -7.14 3.59 19.20
CA ALA A 72 -6.79 2.24 19.62
C ALA A 72 -7.76 1.69 20.67
N ALA A 73 -8.19 2.50 21.63
CA ALA A 73 -9.15 2.11 22.65
C ALA A 73 -10.50 1.70 22.05
N GLN A 74 -10.94 2.34 20.98
CA GLN A 74 -12.17 1.96 20.27
C GLN A 74 -11.98 0.75 19.36
N ILE A 75 -10.83 0.65 18.67
CA ILE A 75 -10.52 -0.46 17.76
C ILE A 75 -10.42 -1.80 18.51
N THR A 76 -9.84 -1.83 19.72
CA THR A 76 -9.70 -3.07 20.50
C THR A 76 -11.03 -3.76 20.80
N LYS A 77 -12.15 -3.07 20.68
CA LYS A 77 -13.50 -3.65 20.85
C LYS A 77 -14.01 -4.36 19.59
N ILE A 78 -13.31 -4.22 18.47
CA ILE A 78 -13.70 -4.82 17.19
C ILE A 78 -13.13 -6.25 17.14
N ALA A 79 -14.02 -7.21 16.91
CA ALA A 79 -13.61 -8.61 16.69
C ALA A 79 -12.72 -8.75 15.46
N GLN A 80 -11.76 -9.67 15.49
CA GLN A 80 -10.81 -9.96 14.42
C GLN A 80 -9.72 -8.89 14.18
N PHE A 81 -9.70 -7.83 14.94
CA PHE A 81 -8.62 -6.87 14.91
C PHE A 81 -7.32 -7.49 15.43
N LYS A 82 -6.20 -7.31 14.72
CA LYS A 82 -4.90 -7.77 15.21
C LYS A 82 -4.18 -6.71 16.02
N ARG A 83 -3.64 -5.69 15.36
CA ARG A 83 -2.92 -4.64 16.10
C ARG A 83 -2.57 -3.43 15.22
N ILE A 84 -2.45 -2.29 15.86
CA ILE A 84 -1.70 -1.14 15.36
C ILE A 84 -0.23 -1.41 15.64
N LEU A 85 0.66 -1.14 14.68
CA LEU A 85 2.08 -1.40 14.85
C LEU A 85 2.68 -0.51 15.93
N LYS A 86 3.55 -1.11 16.73
CA LYS A 86 4.25 -0.50 17.85
C LYS A 86 5.75 -0.73 17.76
N SER A 87 6.53 0.20 18.31
CA SER A 87 7.93 0.00 18.65
C SER A 87 8.07 0.17 20.16
N ASP A 88 8.73 -0.78 20.85
CA ASP A 88 8.89 -0.79 22.31
C ASP A 88 7.59 -0.58 23.11
N ASN A 89 6.49 -1.22 22.65
CA ASN A 89 5.13 -1.11 23.18
C ASN A 89 4.48 0.28 23.08
N ILE A 90 5.07 1.20 22.32
CA ILE A 90 4.53 2.52 22.02
C ILE A 90 3.95 2.52 20.61
N PHE A 91 2.75 3.07 20.41
CA PHE A 91 2.21 3.29 19.07
C PHE A 91 3.15 4.20 18.28
N THR A 92 3.71 3.68 17.21
CA THR A 92 4.75 4.35 16.44
C THR A 92 4.23 4.62 15.04
N PRO A 93 4.18 5.88 14.61
CA PRO A 93 3.83 6.21 13.24
C PRO A 93 4.91 5.70 12.27
N ILE A 94 4.54 5.51 11.01
CA ILE A 94 5.54 5.32 9.97
C ILE A 94 6.31 6.64 9.76
N GLU A 95 7.51 6.54 9.23
CA GLU A 95 8.34 7.71 8.96
C GLU A 95 7.65 8.62 7.93
N GLN A 96 7.90 9.93 8.03
CA GLN A 96 7.27 10.91 7.13
C GLN A 96 7.62 10.63 5.66
N GLU A 97 8.85 10.26 5.38
CA GLU A 97 9.31 9.92 4.03
C GLU A 97 8.58 8.69 3.47
N GLU A 98 8.30 7.71 4.35
CA GLU A 98 7.53 6.51 3.98
C GLU A 98 6.08 6.89 3.64
N ALA A 99 5.45 7.73 4.47
CA ALA A 99 4.10 8.23 4.24
C ALA A 99 4.00 9.03 2.94
N ASP A 100 4.94 9.93 2.69
CA ASP A 100 5.00 10.74 1.49
C ASP A 100 5.17 9.89 0.22
N LEU A 101 6.02 8.87 0.29
CA LEU A 101 6.19 7.92 -0.80
C LEU A 101 4.88 7.19 -1.11
N ILE A 102 4.24 6.62 -0.09
CA ILE A 102 2.97 5.88 -0.26
C ILE A 102 1.88 6.80 -0.80
N ALA A 103 1.76 8.02 -0.27
CA ALA A 103 0.80 9.01 -0.74
C ALA A 103 1.01 9.41 -2.21
N GLY A 104 2.25 9.36 -2.69
CA GLY A 104 2.59 9.63 -4.09
C GLY A 104 2.31 8.48 -5.06
N LEU A 105 1.90 7.31 -4.58
CA LEU A 105 1.68 6.12 -5.42
C LEU A 105 0.22 5.93 -5.83
N TYR A 106 -0.74 6.31 -5.01
CA TYR A 106 -2.17 6.10 -5.28
C TYR A 106 -2.87 7.37 -5.76
N ASP A 107 -3.96 7.18 -6.48
CA ASP A 107 -4.85 8.25 -6.93
C ASP A 107 -5.91 8.64 -5.89
N GLU A 108 -6.89 9.46 -6.28
CA GLU A 108 -7.99 9.92 -5.40
C GLU A 108 -8.87 8.79 -4.87
N GLU A 109 -8.83 7.62 -5.51
CA GLU A 109 -9.54 6.41 -5.08
C GLU A 109 -8.68 5.46 -4.24
N TYR A 110 -7.51 5.91 -3.76
CA TYR A 110 -6.49 5.09 -3.08
C TYR A 110 -5.99 3.92 -3.93
N LEU A 111 -6.00 4.07 -5.24
CA LEU A 111 -5.63 3.02 -6.19
C LEU A 111 -4.29 3.31 -6.87
N VAL A 112 -3.36 2.38 -6.75
CA VAL A 112 -2.09 2.39 -7.48
C VAL A 112 -2.35 1.81 -8.87
N ARG A 113 -2.26 2.65 -9.89
CA ARG A 113 -2.47 2.26 -11.29
C ARG A 113 -1.26 1.53 -11.85
N ILE A 114 -1.45 0.82 -12.95
CA ILE A 114 -0.38 0.10 -13.63
C ILE A 114 0.63 1.11 -14.16
N SER A 115 1.90 0.90 -13.84
CA SER A 115 3.00 1.57 -14.50
C SER A 115 3.37 0.83 -15.78
N LYS A 116 3.73 1.58 -16.83
CA LYS A 116 4.20 1.01 -18.10
C LYS A 116 5.64 1.45 -18.36
N GLY A 117 6.45 0.53 -18.80
CA GLY A 117 7.84 0.79 -19.06
C GLY A 117 8.42 -0.04 -20.20
N ILE A 118 9.67 0.23 -20.49
CA ILE A 118 10.49 -0.52 -21.45
C ILE A 118 11.78 -0.97 -20.78
N ILE A 119 12.42 -1.95 -21.36
CA ILE A 119 13.77 -2.36 -20.97
C ILE A 119 14.70 -2.07 -22.13
N VAL A 120 15.71 -1.21 -21.88
CA VAL A 120 16.76 -0.84 -22.84
C VAL A 120 18.12 -1.21 -22.23
N ASP A 121 18.91 -2.02 -22.92
CA ASP A 121 20.21 -2.46 -22.44
C ASP A 121 20.19 -2.96 -20.97
N SER A 122 19.20 -3.79 -20.65
CA SER A 122 18.98 -4.34 -19.30
C SER A 122 18.57 -3.30 -18.24
N ARG A 123 18.29 -2.06 -18.62
CA ARG A 123 17.79 -1.00 -17.73
C ARG A 123 16.30 -0.80 -17.93
N VAL A 124 15.60 -0.67 -16.83
CA VAL A 124 14.17 -0.35 -16.83
C VAL A 124 13.98 1.15 -16.92
N ILE A 125 13.10 1.58 -17.82
CA ILE A 125 12.65 2.96 -17.95
C ILE A 125 11.13 2.95 -17.85
N ILE A 126 10.58 3.62 -16.86
CA ILE A 126 9.12 3.74 -16.69
C ILE A 126 8.64 4.95 -17.45
N LEU A 127 7.78 4.71 -18.43
CA LEU A 127 7.23 5.74 -19.33
C LEU A 127 6.01 6.44 -18.74
N SER A 128 5.22 5.72 -17.93
CA SER A 128 4.01 6.26 -17.33
C SER A 128 3.64 5.49 -16.07
N GLY A 129 2.82 6.12 -15.22
CA GLY A 129 2.31 5.54 -13.99
C GLY A 129 3.08 6.00 -12.75
N PRO A 130 2.66 5.53 -11.56
CA PRO A 130 3.17 6.06 -10.29
C PRO A 130 4.64 5.72 -10.01
N PHE A 131 5.21 4.74 -10.70
CA PHE A 131 6.63 4.38 -10.53
C PHE A 131 7.57 5.09 -11.52
N GLN A 132 7.08 6.00 -12.35
CA GLN A 132 7.92 6.83 -13.20
C GLN A 132 8.87 7.68 -12.33
N GLY A 133 10.17 7.61 -12.63
CA GLY A 133 11.21 8.26 -11.83
C GLY A 133 11.58 7.50 -10.53
N ARG A 134 10.99 6.33 -10.31
CA ARG A 134 11.24 5.47 -9.14
C ARG A 134 11.84 4.12 -9.51
N GLU A 135 12.45 4.03 -10.68
CA GLU A 135 13.02 2.79 -11.24
C GLU A 135 14.05 2.15 -10.30
N GLY A 136 14.77 2.97 -9.54
CA GLY A 136 15.75 2.50 -8.55
C GLY A 136 15.18 1.64 -7.42
N MET A 137 13.87 1.67 -7.20
CA MET A 137 13.19 0.83 -6.21
C MET A 137 12.90 -0.59 -6.72
N ILE A 138 12.92 -0.80 -8.05
CA ILE A 138 12.56 -2.07 -8.68
C ILE A 138 13.71 -3.06 -8.50
N ARG A 139 13.41 -4.21 -7.89
CA ARG A 139 14.39 -5.29 -7.65
C ARG A 139 14.23 -6.45 -8.61
N LYS A 140 12.99 -6.70 -9.06
CA LYS A 140 12.67 -7.80 -9.97
C LYS A 140 11.46 -7.45 -10.83
N ILE A 141 11.44 -7.97 -12.06
CA ILE A 141 10.32 -7.81 -12.98
C ILE A 141 9.86 -9.18 -13.44
N ASP A 142 8.55 -9.42 -13.36
CA ASP A 142 7.88 -10.57 -13.97
C ASP A 142 7.01 -10.07 -15.12
N ARG A 143 7.53 -10.23 -16.34
CA ARG A 143 6.85 -9.76 -17.55
C ARG A 143 5.58 -10.58 -17.86
N HIS A 144 5.58 -11.86 -17.51
CA HIS A 144 4.42 -12.74 -17.74
C HIS A 144 3.25 -12.36 -16.83
N ARG A 145 3.55 -12.10 -15.56
CA ARG A 145 2.55 -11.67 -14.57
C ARG A 145 2.26 -10.17 -14.61
N ARG A 146 3.01 -9.42 -15.41
CA ARG A 146 2.93 -7.96 -15.48
C ARG A 146 3.04 -7.31 -14.11
N THR A 147 4.03 -7.74 -13.36
CA THR A 147 4.33 -7.23 -12.03
C THR A 147 5.81 -6.90 -11.87
N GLY A 148 6.09 -6.03 -10.93
CA GLY A 148 7.43 -5.78 -10.41
C GLY A 148 7.48 -6.04 -8.91
N LEU A 149 8.64 -6.33 -8.40
CA LEU A 149 8.94 -6.38 -6.99
C LEU A 149 9.78 -5.16 -6.64
N VAL A 150 9.26 -4.30 -5.77
CA VAL A 150 9.98 -3.12 -5.27
C VAL A 150 10.35 -3.31 -3.81
N GLU A 151 11.45 -2.70 -3.40
CA GLU A 151 11.82 -2.60 -2.01
C GLU A 151 11.42 -1.22 -1.48
N MET A 152 10.60 -1.23 -0.45
CA MET A 152 10.16 -0.05 0.28
C MET A 152 10.56 -0.17 1.74
N SER A 153 10.39 0.87 2.50
CA SER A 153 10.55 0.84 3.95
C SER A 153 9.20 1.01 4.65
N MET A 154 9.02 0.30 5.75
CA MET A 154 7.89 0.51 6.67
C MET A 154 8.39 0.44 8.10
N MET A 155 8.23 1.53 8.84
CA MET A 155 8.78 1.72 10.19
C MET A 155 10.30 1.46 10.25
N GLY A 156 11.03 1.96 9.23
CA GLY A 156 12.48 1.81 9.12
C GLY A 156 12.96 0.40 8.72
N ARG A 157 12.06 -0.52 8.40
CA ARG A 157 12.39 -1.90 8.00
C ARG A 157 12.14 -2.11 6.50
N PRO A 158 13.02 -2.82 5.79
CA PRO A 158 12.80 -3.13 4.39
C PRO A 158 11.57 -4.02 4.21
N LEU A 159 10.75 -3.67 3.24
CA LEU A 159 9.54 -4.40 2.85
C LEU A 159 9.54 -4.61 1.34
N GLN A 160 9.36 -5.85 0.91
CA GLN A 160 9.18 -6.16 -0.50
C GLN A 160 7.71 -6.10 -0.88
N VAL A 161 7.39 -5.30 -1.89
CA VAL A 161 6.02 -5.03 -2.33
C VAL A 161 5.89 -5.37 -3.80
N GLN A 162 4.89 -6.17 -4.14
CA GLN A 162 4.54 -6.43 -5.52
C GLN A 162 3.73 -5.26 -6.08
N ILE A 163 4.13 -4.77 -7.24
CA ILE A 163 3.47 -3.66 -7.93
C ILE A 163 2.98 -4.07 -9.32
N PRO A 164 1.91 -3.45 -9.82
CA PRO A 164 1.50 -3.64 -11.21
C PRO A 164 2.47 -2.90 -12.14
N LEU A 165 3.11 -3.65 -13.02
CA LEU A 165 4.11 -3.14 -13.96
C LEU A 165 4.06 -3.90 -15.27
N GLU A 166 3.79 -3.20 -16.36
CA GLU A 166 3.78 -3.74 -17.71
C GLU A 166 5.01 -3.27 -18.48
N ILE A 167 5.82 -4.20 -18.94
CA ILE A 167 6.92 -3.92 -19.87
C ILE A 167 6.38 -4.12 -21.28
N VAL A 168 6.22 -3.02 -22.00
CA VAL A 168 5.63 -3.01 -23.34
C VAL A 168 6.64 -3.33 -24.43
N GLU A 169 7.94 -3.11 -24.19
CA GLU A 169 9.01 -3.36 -25.14
C GLU A 169 10.32 -3.69 -24.43
N LYS A 170 11.12 -4.53 -25.06
CA LYS A 170 12.50 -4.81 -24.65
C LYS A 170 13.40 -4.67 -25.88
N ILE A 171 14.34 -3.72 -25.77
CA ILE A 171 15.30 -3.41 -26.82
C ILE A 171 16.68 -3.87 -26.40
#